data_9a35efba265f4d5e53d6929e86105aee
#
_entry.id   9a35efba265f4d5e53d6929e86105aee
#
_cell.length_a   1.000
_cell.length_b   1.000
_cell.length_c   1.000
_cell.angle_alpha   90.00
_cell.angle_beta   90.00
_cell.angle_gamma   90.00
#
_symmetry.space_group_name_H-M   'P 1'
#
loop_
_entity.id
_entity.type
_entity.pdbx_description
1 polymer ?
#
loop_
_entity_poly.entity_id
_entity_poly.type
_entity_poly.pdbx_seq_one_letter_code
_entity_poly.pdbx_strand_id
1 'polypeptide(L)'
;MTTFPASTDLVVGPGFQKEYLPGYPTNPTSAMLDSDFSGRTVREIPESDFSLMIGRFPAFDYFGDGSFYLLHAPGHTVGHICGLARTTPNTFIFMGGDACHHGGEFRPTEYIPLPKDVPAAPRSRFGGGCPGSFLVEKIHPQSNGTTPFYDIAKGFSHDHDEAKRSIGKLQEFDANDDVLVCISHDQTMVGNVDFYPKTINDWKEKGVQKSIRWAFVGDFDLKAERPPPGEAEEADYSWLSAAK
;
A
#
# COMPACT_ATOMS: atom_id res chain seq x y z
N MET A 1 -8.98 15.39 0.38
CA MET A 1 -10.16 15.19 1.28
C MET A 1 -11.37 16.05 0.90
N THR A 2 -11.16 17.15 0.20
CA THR A 2 -12.22 18.10 -0.21
C THR A 2 -13.31 17.52 -1.13
N THR A 3 -13.11 16.33 -1.72
CA THR A 3 -14.12 15.63 -2.54
C THR A 3 -15.25 15.00 -1.71
N PHE A 4 -15.04 14.78 -0.41
CA PHE A 4 -16.07 14.28 0.48
C PHE A 4 -16.91 15.41 1.05
N PRO A 5 -18.23 15.22 1.27
CA PRO A 5 -19.07 16.22 1.94
C PRO A 5 -18.49 16.61 3.29
N ALA A 6 -18.68 17.87 3.70
CA ALA A 6 -18.21 18.35 5.01
C ALA A 6 -18.85 17.60 6.20
N SER A 7 -20.01 16.96 5.98
CA SER A 7 -20.66 16.09 6.97
C SER A 7 -19.97 14.72 7.17
N THR A 8 -18.93 14.42 6.39
CA THR A 8 -18.18 13.17 6.53
C THR A 8 -17.07 13.37 7.56
N ASP A 9 -17.13 12.64 8.65
CA ASP A 9 -16.08 12.64 9.68
C ASP A 9 -14.77 12.05 9.13
N LEU A 10 -13.65 12.55 9.65
CA LEU A 10 -12.32 12.03 9.34
C LEU A 10 -11.81 11.23 10.53
N VAL A 11 -11.59 9.94 10.32
CA VAL A 11 -10.96 9.05 11.31
C VAL A 11 -9.48 8.91 10.96
N VAL A 12 -8.63 9.15 11.95
CA VAL A 12 -7.16 9.18 11.79
C VAL A 12 -6.48 8.36 12.88
N GLY A 13 -5.27 7.93 12.63
CA GLY A 13 -4.48 7.17 13.60
C GLY A 13 -3.74 8.05 14.61
N PRO A 14 -3.00 7.41 15.54
CA PRO A 14 -2.34 8.08 16.66
C PRO A 14 -1.35 9.15 16.23
N GLY A 15 -1.39 10.30 16.90
CA GLY A 15 -0.47 11.41 16.70
C GLY A 15 -0.81 12.35 15.54
N PHE A 16 -1.79 12.01 14.72
CA PHE A 16 -2.15 12.79 13.53
C PHE A 16 -2.54 14.23 13.86
N GLN A 17 -3.40 14.43 14.86
CA GLN A 17 -3.85 15.78 15.21
C GLN A 17 -2.71 16.67 15.68
N LYS A 18 -1.79 16.10 16.46
CA LYS A 18 -0.62 16.84 16.96
C LYS A 18 0.30 17.26 15.82
N GLU A 19 0.45 16.42 14.81
CA GLU A 19 1.39 16.65 13.70
C GLU A 19 0.82 17.63 12.69
N TYR A 20 -0.46 17.48 12.32
CA TYR A 20 -1.04 18.15 11.15
C TYR A 20 -2.04 19.26 11.47
N LEU A 21 -2.55 19.36 12.72
CA LEU A 21 -3.49 20.39 13.07
C LEU A 21 -2.84 21.52 13.90
N PRO A 22 -3.14 22.78 13.58
CA PRO A 22 -3.94 23.24 12.42
C PRO A 22 -3.20 23.02 11.10
N GLY A 23 -3.96 22.98 10.00
CA GLY A 23 -3.41 22.85 8.65
C GLY A 23 -2.81 24.17 8.11
N TYR A 24 -2.30 24.12 6.89
CA TYR A 24 -1.90 25.33 6.16
C TYR A 24 -3.15 26.11 5.69
N PRO A 25 -3.21 27.44 5.73
CA PRO A 25 -2.11 28.36 6.03
C PRO A 25 -1.95 28.69 7.52
N THR A 26 -2.84 28.24 8.42
CA THR A 26 -2.74 28.55 9.85
C THR A 26 -1.43 28.04 10.46
N ASN A 27 -1.01 26.83 10.10
CA ASN A 27 0.34 26.34 10.33
C ASN A 27 1.11 26.29 9.01
N PRO A 28 2.08 27.20 8.77
CA PRO A 28 2.81 27.26 7.51
C PRO A 28 3.65 26.01 7.20
N THR A 29 3.91 25.15 8.19
CA THR A 29 4.72 23.93 8.04
C THR A 29 3.88 22.66 7.90
N SER A 30 2.54 22.77 8.08
CA SER A 30 1.67 21.61 7.93
C SER A 30 1.60 21.13 6.48
N ALA A 31 1.72 19.83 6.28
CA ALA A 31 1.53 19.18 4.98
C ALA A 31 0.04 19.08 4.57
N MET A 32 -0.89 19.33 5.50
CA MET A 32 -2.33 19.27 5.27
C MET A 32 -2.91 20.68 5.21
N LEU A 33 -4.08 20.83 4.59
CA LEU A 33 -4.77 22.11 4.48
C LEU A 33 -5.82 22.28 5.59
N ASP A 34 -6.02 23.49 6.10
CA ASP A 34 -7.14 23.80 6.99
C ASP A 34 -8.49 23.41 6.37
N SER A 35 -8.63 23.54 5.05
CA SER A 35 -9.83 23.15 4.31
C SER A 35 -10.13 21.66 4.36
N ASP A 36 -9.12 20.80 4.60
CA ASP A 36 -9.33 19.35 4.72
C ASP A 36 -10.09 19.00 6.01
N PHE A 37 -10.00 19.85 7.02
CA PHE A 37 -10.60 19.65 8.34
C PHE A 37 -11.85 20.51 8.58
N SER A 38 -12.00 21.58 7.80
CA SER A 38 -13.06 22.56 8.00
C SER A 38 -14.45 21.93 7.89
N GLY A 39 -15.27 22.16 8.92
CA GLY A 39 -16.68 21.74 8.94
C GLY A 39 -16.89 20.24 9.21
N ARG A 40 -15.86 19.48 9.53
CA ARG A 40 -15.97 18.05 9.85
C ARG A 40 -15.33 17.70 11.19
N THR A 41 -15.79 16.62 11.81
CA THR A 41 -15.16 16.05 12.99
C THR A 41 -13.88 15.32 12.58
N VAL A 42 -12.76 15.60 13.27
CA VAL A 42 -11.54 14.80 13.17
C VAL A 42 -11.44 13.95 14.42
N ARG A 43 -11.64 12.63 14.27
CA ARG A 43 -11.57 11.66 15.35
C ARG A 43 -10.24 10.91 15.27
N GLU A 44 -9.34 11.20 16.17
CA GLU A 44 -8.11 10.40 16.34
C GLU A 44 -8.41 9.17 17.20
N ILE A 45 -8.00 8.00 16.71
CA ILE A 45 -8.03 6.76 17.49
C ILE A 45 -6.72 6.72 18.28
N PRO A 46 -6.76 6.77 19.62
CA PRO A 46 -5.55 6.77 20.43
C PRO A 46 -4.85 5.41 20.37
N GLU A 47 -3.55 5.38 20.60
CA GLU A 47 -2.75 4.15 20.56
C GLU A 47 -3.26 3.09 21.54
N SER A 48 -3.82 3.50 22.68
CA SER A 48 -4.41 2.60 23.69
C SER A 48 -5.58 1.77 23.17
N ASP A 49 -6.29 2.24 22.14
CA ASP A 49 -7.46 1.55 21.58
C ASP A 49 -7.07 0.41 20.63
N PHE A 50 -5.83 0.43 20.12
CA PHE A 50 -5.28 -0.65 19.31
C PHE A 50 -4.86 -1.83 20.20
N SER A 51 -5.81 -2.41 20.91
CA SER A 51 -5.60 -3.45 21.93
C SER A 51 -5.56 -4.88 21.40
N LEU A 52 -5.89 -5.07 20.13
CA LEU A 52 -5.81 -6.36 19.44
C LEU A 52 -4.51 -6.47 18.65
N MET A 53 -4.13 -7.71 18.31
CA MET A 53 -3.07 -7.99 17.34
C MET A 53 -3.65 -8.84 16.21
N ILE A 54 -3.52 -8.33 14.95
CA ILE A 54 -3.89 -9.09 13.75
C ILE A 54 -2.64 -9.18 12.87
N GLY A 55 -2.14 -10.39 12.66
CA GLY A 55 -0.77 -10.56 12.20
C GLY A 55 0.17 -9.90 13.21
N ARG A 56 1.06 -9.03 12.71
CA ARG A 56 1.96 -8.23 13.57
C ARG A 56 1.54 -6.76 13.70
N PHE A 57 0.32 -6.39 13.27
CA PHE A 57 -0.21 -5.04 13.43
C PHE A 57 -1.02 -4.93 14.71
N PRO A 58 -0.78 -3.90 15.55
CA PRO A 58 -1.76 -3.48 16.53
C PRO A 58 -3.06 -3.10 15.81
N ALA A 59 -4.20 -3.57 16.32
CA ALA A 59 -5.48 -3.48 15.64
C ALA A 59 -6.59 -2.98 16.57
N PHE A 60 -7.57 -2.29 15.99
CA PHE A 60 -8.77 -1.82 16.63
C PHE A 60 -9.99 -2.32 15.85
N ASP A 61 -10.91 -3.04 16.52
CA ASP A 61 -12.18 -3.44 15.93
C ASP A 61 -13.12 -2.24 15.91
N TYR A 62 -13.25 -1.62 14.73
CA TYR A 62 -13.90 -0.32 14.59
C TYR A 62 -15.39 -0.33 14.96
N PHE A 63 -16.09 -1.40 14.59
CA PHE A 63 -17.52 -1.59 14.88
C PHE A 63 -17.79 -2.50 16.08
N GLY A 64 -16.77 -3.20 16.58
CA GLY A 64 -16.88 -4.15 17.69
C GLY A 64 -17.55 -5.48 17.33
N ASP A 65 -17.69 -5.78 16.03
CA ASP A 65 -18.36 -6.98 15.52
C ASP A 65 -17.46 -7.84 14.61
N GLY A 66 -16.21 -7.46 14.45
CA GLY A 66 -15.24 -8.16 13.62
C GLY A 66 -15.43 -7.96 12.12
N SER A 67 -16.26 -7.02 11.70
CA SER A 67 -16.49 -6.73 10.28
C SER A 67 -15.42 -5.84 9.67
N PHE A 68 -14.83 -4.93 10.46
CA PHE A 68 -13.85 -3.97 10.01
C PHE A 68 -12.84 -3.61 11.10
N TYR A 69 -11.59 -3.76 10.80
CA TYR A 69 -10.50 -3.38 11.70
C TYR A 69 -9.66 -2.26 11.14
N LEU A 70 -9.22 -1.35 12.01
CA LEU A 70 -8.14 -0.43 11.74
C LEU A 70 -6.83 -1.05 12.24
N LEU A 71 -5.81 -1.00 11.41
CA LEU A 71 -4.48 -1.53 11.71
C LEU A 71 -3.50 -0.35 11.83
N HIS A 72 -2.79 -0.25 12.94
CA HIS A 72 -1.80 0.80 13.15
C HIS A 72 -0.54 0.50 12.32
N ALA A 73 -0.35 1.25 11.25
CA ALA A 73 0.70 1.07 10.25
C ALA A 73 1.49 2.37 10.03
N PRO A 74 2.21 2.87 11.04
CA PRO A 74 2.98 4.11 10.92
C PRO A 74 4.16 3.96 9.96
N GLY A 75 4.74 5.10 9.58
CA GLY A 75 5.96 5.17 8.79
C GLY A 75 5.80 6.04 7.55
N HIS A 76 4.82 5.78 6.68
CA HIS A 76 4.53 6.66 5.55
C HIS A 76 4.22 8.07 6.03
N THR A 77 3.27 8.19 6.94
CA THR A 77 2.95 9.42 7.66
C THR A 77 2.72 9.13 9.14
N VAL A 78 2.76 10.18 9.97
CA VAL A 78 2.26 10.09 11.35
C VAL A 78 0.77 9.78 11.32
N GLY A 79 0.35 8.80 12.11
CA GLY A 79 -1.05 8.41 12.19
C GLY A 79 -1.57 7.63 10.97
N HIS A 80 -0.68 7.09 10.10
CA HIS A 80 -1.12 6.22 9.02
C HIS A 80 -1.73 4.93 9.57
N ILE A 81 -2.90 4.58 9.05
CA ILE A 81 -3.64 3.37 9.39
C ILE A 81 -4.03 2.62 8.12
N CYS A 82 -4.03 1.30 8.20
CA CYS A 82 -4.61 0.44 7.18
C CYS A 82 -5.99 -0.03 7.62
N GLY A 83 -6.82 -0.45 6.68
CA GLY A 83 -8.12 -1.08 6.96
C GLY A 83 -8.08 -2.57 6.65
N LEU A 84 -8.76 -3.38 7.44
CA LEU A 84 -9.00 -4.80 7.16
C LEU A 84 -10.50 -5.06 7.20
N ALA A 85 -11.11 -5.20 6.02
CA ALA A 85 -12.54 -5.41 5.86
C ALA A 85 -12.85 -6.89 5.64
N ARG A 86 -13.80 -7.43 6.40
CA ARG A 86 -14.32 -8.79 6.21
C ARG A 86 -15.28 -8.81 5.02
N THR A 87 -15.01 -9.62 4.01
CA THR A 87 -15.84 -9.74 2.81
C THR A 87 -16.77 -10.95 2.84
N THR A 88 -16.34 -12.03 3.50
CA THR A 88 -17.15 -13.22 3.82
C THR A 88 -16.76 -13.69 5.22
N PRO A 89 -17.39 -14.73 5.80
CA PRO A 89 -16.97 -15.26 7.10
C PRO A 89 -15.46 -15.57 7.21
N ASN A 90 -14.80 -15.91 6.10
CA ASN A 90 -13.42 -16.38 6.08
C ASN A 90 -12.48 -15.56 5.18
N THR A 91 -12.97 -14.52 4.50
CA THR A 91 -12.13 -13.73 3.58
C THR A 91 -12.13 -12.25 3.94
N PHE A 92 -11.01 -11.59 3.61
CA PHE A 92 -10.79 -10.20 3.95
C PHE A 92 -10.18 -9.42 2.77
N ILE A 93 -10.35 -8.11 2.80
CA ILE A 93 -9.56 -7.17 2.01
C ILE A 93 -8.70 -6.36 2.97
N PHE A 94 -7.40 -6.37 2.74
CA PHE A 94 -6.45 -5.49 3.40
C PHE A 94 -6.30 -4.22 2.55
N MET A 95 -6.79 -3.11 3.07
CA MET A 95 -6.69 -1.78 2.45
C MET A 95 -5.45 -1.08 3.00
N GLY A 96 -4.35 -1.20 2.28
CA GLY A 96 -3.03 -0.77 2.74
C GLY A 96 -2.82 0.75 2.70
N GLY A 97 -3.71 1.50 2.04
CA GLY A 97 -3.48 2.94 1.86
C GLY A 97 -2.12 3.20 1.22
N ASP A 98 -1.37 4.12 1.80
CA ASP A 98 -0.04 4.50 1.35
C ASP A 98 1.09 3.81 2.15
N ALA A 99 0.80 2.66 2.80
CA ALA A 99 1.83 1.85 3.45
C ALA A 99 2.92 1.41 2.46
N CYS A 100 2.55 1.22 1.19
CA CYS A 100 3.46 1.10 0.05
C CYS A 100 2.77 1.61 -1.23
N HIS A 101 3.55 1.89 -2.27
CA HIS A 101 3.07 2.59 -3.46
C HIS A 101 3.14 1.75 -4.73
N HIS A 102 3.83 0.61 -4.68
CA HIS A 102 3.99 -0.28 -5.84
C HIS A 102 4.07 -1.75 -5.41
N GLY A 103 3.54 -2.65 -6.22
CA GLY A 103 3.57 -4.08 -5.94
C GLY A 103 4.97 -4.66 -5.73
N GLY A 104 5.98 -4.06 -6.33
CA GLY A 104 7.39 -4.43 -6.18
C GLY A 104 8.05 -3.99 -4.88
N GLU A 105 7.42 -3.13 -4.07
CA GLU A 105 7.92 -2.74 -2.74
C GLU A 105 7.67 -3.82 -1.67
N PHE A 106 6.72 -4.73 -1.93
CA PHE A 106 6.41 -5.82 -0.99
C PHE A 106 6.44 -7.23 -1.61
N ARG A 107 6.80 -7.36 -2.91
CA ARG A 107 6.94 -8.63 -3.64
C ARG A 107 8.22 -8.64 -4.48
N PRO A 108 8.84 -9.83 -4.67
CA PRO A 108 8.61 -11.12 -4.02
C PRO A 108 9.02 -11.12 -2.53
N THR A 109 8.73 -12.23 -1.83
CA THR A 109 9.11 -12.46 -0.43
C THR A 109 9.49 -13.93 -0.22
N GLU A 110 10.00 -14.26 0.96
CA GLU A 110 10.21 -15.66 1.36
C GLU A 110 8.89 -16.43 1.42
N TYR A 111 7.78 -15.75 1.76
CA TYR A 111 6.43 -16.34 1.80
C TYR A 111 5.87 -16.55 0.40
N ILE A 112 6.20 -15.65 -0.54
CA ILE A 112 5.74 -15.68 -1.93
C ILE A 112 6.96 -15.44 -2.83
N PRO A 113 7.79 -16.45 -3.07
CA PRO A 113 8.91 -16.34 -3.99
C PRO A 113 8.45 -16.03 -5.41
N LEU A 114 9.32 -15.37 -6.18
CA LEU A 114 9.07 -15.11 -7.59
C LEU A 114 8.88 -16.43 -8.34
N PRO A 115 7.75 -16.62 -9.04
CA PRO A 115 7.50 -17.87 -9.74
C PRO A 115 8.45 -18.07 -10.91
N LYS A 116 8.67 -19.33 -11.29
CA LYS A 116 9.49 -19.69 -12.47
C LYS A 116 8.98 -19.00 -13.73
N ASP A 117 7.67 -18.94 -13.89
CA ASP A 117 6.99 -18.27 -15.00
C ASP A 117 6.00 -17.26 -14.40
N VAL A 118 6.26 -15.97 -14.61
CA VAL A 118 5.35 -14.89 -14.21
C VAL A 118 4.28 -14.75 -15.28
N PRO A 119 2.99 -14.88 -14.92
CA PRO A 119 1.91 -14.76 -15.90
C PRO A 119 1.92 -13.40 -16.61
N ALA A 120 1.46 -13.39 -17.87
CA ALA A 120 1.20 -12.14 -18.56
C ALA A 120 0.13 -11.34 -17.81
N ALA A 121 0.45 -10.10 -17.42
CA ALA A 121 -0.56 -9.21 -16.88
C ALA A 121 -1.52 -8.77 -18.01
N PRO A 122 -2.81 -8.59 -17.74
CA PRO A 122 -3.79 -8.15 -18.75
C PRO A 122 -3.43 -6.83 -19.45
N ARG A 123 -2.60 -6.00 -18.82
CA ARG A 123 -2.08 -4.73 -19.36
C ARG A 123 -0.58 -4.73 -19.59
N SER A 124 0.06 -5.91 -19.49
CA SER A 124 1.51 -6.01 -19.74
C SER A 124 1.82 -5.51 -21.16
N ARG A 125 2.81 -4.64 -21.26
CA ARG A 125 3.41 -4.24 -22.55
C ARG A 125 4.06 -5.44 -23.27
N PHE A 126 4.17 -6.56 -22.59
CA PHE A 126 4.66 -7.83 -23.06
C PHE A 126 3.48 -8.75 -23.27
N GLY A 127 3.16 -9.08 -24.51
CA GLY A 127 2.04 -9.95 -24.90
C GLY A 127 2.17 -11.42 -24.47
N GLY A 128 3.07 -11.74 -23.53
CA GLY A 128 3.32 -13.08 -22.99
C GLY A 128 3.84 -13.03 -21.55
N GLY A 129 3.91 -14.18 -20.89
CA GLY A 129 4.55 -14.32 -19.57
C GLY A 129 6.05 -14.05 -19.62
N CYS A 130 6.62 -13.70 -18.48
CA CYS A 130 8.06 -13.44 -18.34
C CYS A 130 8.70 -14.53 -17.48
N PRO A 131 9.82 -15.16 -17.92
CA PRO A 131 10.55 -16.06 -17.05
C PRO A 131 11.03 -15.36 -15.78
N GLY A 132 10.78 -15.95 -14.60
CA GLY A 132 11.23 -15.39 -13.33
C GLY A 132 12.75 -15.26 -13.24
N SER A 133 13.50 -16.20 -13.87
CA SER A 133 14.95 -16.10 -13.95
C SER A 133 15.42 -14.83 -14.68
N PHE A 134 14.72 -14.42 -15.74
CA PHE A 134 15.03 -13.17 -16.44
C PHE A 134 14.85 -11.96 -15.51
N LEU A 135 13.76 -11.92 -14.75
CA LEU A 135 13.50 -10.84 -13.79
C LEU A 135 14.57 -10.81 -12.70
N VAL A 136 14.97 -11.96 -12.17
CA VAL A 136 16.05 -12.05 -11.17
C VAL A 136 17.38 -11.58 -11.74
N GLU A 137 17.76 -12.04 -12.94
CA GLU A 137 19.07 -11.77 -13.51
C GLU A 137 19.22 -10.36 -14.10
N LYS A 138 18.13 -9.81 -14.67
CA LYS A 138 18.20 -8.57 -15.46
C LYS A 138 17.55 -7.37 -14.79
N ILE A 139 16.56 -7.59 -13.94
CA ILE A 139 15.74 -6.51 -13.39
C ILE A 139 15.93 -6.36 -11.88
N HIS A 140 15.96 -7.47 -11.13
CA HIS A 140 16.01 -7.41 -9.68
C HIS A 140 17.36 -6.84 -9.19
N PRO A 141 17.37 -5.74 -8.39
CA PRO A 141 18.62 -5.05 -8.02
C PRO A 141 19.60 -5.92 -7.24
N GLN A 142 19.10 -6.91 -6.50
CA GLN A 142 19.92 -7.85 -5.70
C GLN A 142 20.01 -9.25 -6.30
N SER A 143 19.50 -9.46 -7.51
CA SER A 143 19.45 -10.78 -8.18
C SER A 143 18.85 -11.88 -7.28
N ASN A 144 17.74 -11.55 -6.61
CA ASN A 144 17.11 -12.42 -5.63
C ASN A 144 15.59 -12.55 -5.92
N GLY A 145 15.07 -13.76 -5.85
CA GLY A 145 13.65 -14.05 -6.09
C GLY A 145 12.80 -14.13 -4.81
N THR A 146 13.34 -13.72 -3.66
CA THR A 146 12.66 -13.80 -2.35
C THR A 146 12.72 -12.49 -1.57
N THR A 147 13.17 -11.41 -2.20
CA THR A 147 13.15 -10.05 -1.64
C THR A 147 12.46 -9.10 -2.60
N PRO A 148 11.84 -8.01 -2.13
CA PRO A 148 11.18 -7.03 -2.99
C PRO A 148 12.10 -6.42 -4.05
N PHE A 149 11.52 -6.04 -5.19
CA PHE A 149 12.26 -5.38 -6.28
C PHE A 149 12.71 -3.98 -5.90
N TYR A 150 11.94 -3.30 -5.07
CA TYR A 150 12.17 -1.90 -4.69
C TYR A 150 12.24 -1.73 -3.19
N ASP A 151 12.96 -0.71 -2.77
CA ASP A 151 12.82 -0.09 -1.47
C ASP A 151 11.92 1.16 -1.61
N ILE A 152 11.42 1.68 -0.51
CA ILE A 152 10.69 2.95 -0.48
C ILE A 152 11.63 4.05 -0.98
N ALA A 153 11.15 4.88 -1.92
CA ALA A 153 11.92 5.99 -2.41
C ALA A 153 12.21 7.00 -1.28
N LYS A 154 13.43 7.53 -1.25
CA LYS A 154 13.83 8.54 -0.27
C LYS A 154 12.87 9.74 -0.30
N GLY A 155 12.44 10.19 0.89
CA GLY A 155 11.52 11.32 1.03
C GLY A 155 10.04 10.98 0.80
N PHE A 156 9.69 9.72 0.49
CA PHE A 156 8.31 9.26 0.36
C PHE A 156 7.69 8.77 1.67
N SER A 157 8.45 8.76 2.75
CA SER A 157 7.96 8.37 4.07
C SER A 157 8.46 9.35 5.14
N HIS A 158 7.64 9.56 6.16
CA HIS A 158 8.01 10.35 7.34
C HIS A 158 9.10 9.65 8.16
N ASP A 159 8.95 8.35 8.35
CA ASP A 159 9.94 7.47 8.99
C ASP A 159 10.17 6.25 8.08
N HIS A 160 11.33 6.23 7.42
CA HIS A 160 11.67 5.21 6.44
C HIS A 160 11.76 3.80 7.06
N ASP A 161 12.39 3.69 8.23
CA ASP A 161 12.59 2.39 8.88
C ASP A 161 11.27 1.84 9.41
N GLU A 162 10.40 2.70 9.95
CA GLU A 162 9.07 2.27 10.39
C GLU A 162 8.18 1.89 9.21
N ALA A 163 8.24 2.62 8.10
CA ALA A 163 7.52 2.29 6.88
C ALA A 163 7.95 0.89 6.35
N LYS A 164 9.24 0.60 6.36
CA LYS A 164 9.74 -0.74 6.00
C LYS A 164 9.24 -1.83 6.96
N ARG A 165 9.17 -1.54 8.25
CA ARG A 165 8.57 -2.47 9.22
C ARG A 165 7.09 -2.72 8.93
N SER A 166 6.34 -1.67 8.59
CA SER A 166 4.93 -1.78 8.21
C SER A 166 4.74 -2.59 6.92
N ILE A 167 5.58 -2.38 5.89
CA ILE A 167 5.59 -3.22 4.68
C ILE A 167 5.91 -4.68 5.01
N GLY A 168 6.91 -4.94 5.86
CA GLY A 168 7.25 -6.29 6.28
C GLY A 168 6.11 -7.04 6.99
N LYS A 169 5.25 -6.31 7.71
CA LYS A 169 4.02 -6.87 8.30
C LYS A 169 2.96 -7.14 7.24
N LEU A 170 2.80 -6.25 6.25
CA LEU A 170 1.85 -6.39 5.14
C LEU A 170 2.15 -7.61 4.27
N GLN A 171 3.43 -7.97 4.10
CA GLN A 171 3.85 -9.15 3.32
C GLN A 171 3.22 -10.45 3.82
N GLU A 172 3.00 -10.58 5.13
CA GLU A 172 2.35 -11.77 5.71
C GLU A 172 0.87 -11.86 5.33
N PHE A 173 0.19 -10.71 5.19
CA PHE A 173 -1.19 -10.68 4.71
C PHE A 173 -1.27 -11.02 3.23
N ASP A 174 -0.32 -10.55 2.42
CA ASP A 174 -0.27 -10.89 1.00
C ASP A 174 -0.04 -12.39 0.75
N ALA A 175 0.66 -13.04 1.67
CA ALA A 175 0.88 -14.49 1.63
C ALA A 175 -0.35 -15.32 2.01
N ASN A 176 -1.36 -14.71 2.62
CA ASN A 176 -2.56 -15.42 3.04
C ASN A 176 -3.57 -15.49 1.90
N ASP A 177 -3.97 -16.70 1.50
CA ASP A 177 -4.95 -16.94 0.42
C ASP A 177 -6.37 -16.43 0.76
N ASP A 178 -6.65 -16.08 2.01
CA ASP A 178 -7.91 -15.53 2.48
C ASP A 178 -7.91 -13.99 2.57
N VAL A 179 -6.81 -13.34 2.16
CA VAL A 179 -6.66 -11.88 2.21
C VAL A 179 -6.27 -11.34 0.84
N LEU A 180 -7.07 -10.44 0.31
CA LEU A 180 -6.71 -9.63 -0.86
C LEU A 180 -6.05 -8.33 -0.40
N VAL A 181 -4.78 -8.14 -0.70
CA VAL A 181 -4.09 -6.88 -0.41
C VAL A 181 -4.32 -5.89 -1.53
N CYS A 182 -4.84 -4.72 -1.17
CA CYS A 182 -5.04 -3.56 -2.03
C CYS A 182 -4.28 -2.37 -1.44
N ILE A 183 -3.46 -1.70 -2.23
CA ILE A 183 -2.75 -0.48 -1.82
C ILE A 183 -3.25 0.70 -2.67
N SER A 184 -3.08 1.92 -2.18
CA SER A 184 -3.26 3.11 -3.02
C SER A 184 -2.24 3.07 -4.17
N HIS A 185 -2.52 3.73 -5.26
CA HIS A 185 -1.64 3.78 -6.45
C HIS A 185 -1.45 2.45 -7.21
N ASP A 186 -2.07 1.35 -6.78
CA ASP A 186 -1.98 0.05 -7.48
C ASP A 186 -2.87 0.05 -8.75
N GLN A 187 -2.25 0.34 -9.88
CA GLN A 187 -2.92 0.34 -11.18
C GLN A 187 -3.39 -1.06 -11.60
N THR A 188 -2.86 -2.12 -10.99
CA THR A 188 -3.24 -3.50 -11.31
C THR A 188 -4.66 -3.83 -10.90
N MET A 189 -5.23 -3.06 -9.96
CA MET A 189 -6.62 -3.20 -9.54
C MET A 189 -7.60 -2.75 -10.64
N VAL A 190 -7.21 -1.78 -11.48
CA VAL A 190 -8.10 -1.19 -12.49
C VAL A 190 -8.42 -2.19 -13.60
N GLY A 191 -9.70 -2.54 -13.73
CA GLY A 191 -10.18 -3.51 -14.70
C GLY A 191 -10.07 -4.99 -14.29
N ASN A 192 -9.49 -5.26 -13.10
CA ASN A 192 -9.41 -6.60 -12.53
C ASN A 192 -10.37 -6.80 -11.35
N VAL A 193 -10.87 -5.70 -10.78
CA VAL A 193 -11.87 -5.72 -9.71
C VAL A 193 -13.07 -4.86 -10.08
N ASP A 194 -14.20 -5.18 -9.50
CA ASP A 194 -15.39 -4.34 -9.56
C ASP A 194 -15.27 -3.20 -8.54
N PHE A 195 -15.64 -1.98 -8.97
CA PHE A 195 -15.71 -0.79 -8.12
C PHE A 195 -17.17 -0.44 -7.80
N TYR A 196 -17.34 0.36 -6.73
CA TYR A 196 -18.65 0.86 -6.37
C TYR A 196 -19.45 1.35 -7.61
N PRO A 197 -20.74 1.05 -7.71
CA PRO A 197 -21.65 0.48 -6.70
C PRO A 197 -21.66 -1.06 -6.60
N LYS A 198 -20.81 -1.78 -7.32
CA LYS A 198 -20.66 -3.22 -7.19
C LYS A 198 -19.82 -3.57 -5.96
N THR A 199 -19.94 -4.81 -5.52
CA THR A 199 -19.14 -5.35 -4.41
C THR A 199 -17.97 -6.19 -4.94
N ILE A 200 -16.96 -6.35 -4.11
CA ILE A 200 -15.78 -7.19 -4.38
C ILE A 200 -15.77 -8.46 -3.49
N ASN A 201 -16.87 -8.79 -2.86
CA ASN A 201 -16.92 -9.87 -1.86
C ASN A 201 -16.57 -11.25 -2.43
N ASP A 202 -16.72 -11.44 -3.72
CA ASP A 202 -16.42 -12.68 -4.45
C ASP A 202 -14.99 -12.71 -5.05
N TRP A 203 -14.10 -11.82 -4.59
CA TRP A 203 -12.74 -11.68 -5.12
C TRP A 203 -11.95 -13.01 -5.11
N LYS A 204 -12.16 -13.83 -4.07
CA LYS A 204 -11.46 -15.10 -3.94
C LYS A 204 -11.96 -16.13 -4.95
N GLU A 205 -13.28 -16.24 -5.11
CA GLU A 205 -13.92 -17.13 -6.08
C GLU A 205 -13.55 -16.75 -7.52
N LYS A 206 -13.44 -15.47 -7.80
CA LYS A 206 -12.98 -14.92 -9.09
C LYS A 206 -11.47 -15.07 -9.31
N GLY A 207 -10.71 -15.49 -8.31
CA GLY A 207 -9.26 -15.64 -8.40
C GLY A 207 -8.49 -14.32 -8.58
N VAL A 208 -9.08 -13.19 -8.14
CA VAL A 208 -8.52 -11.84 -8.31
C VAL A 208 -7.09 -11.77 -7.77
N GLN A 209 -6.84 -12.23 -6.55
CA GLN A 209 -5.51 -12.19 -5.93
C GLN A 209 -4.43 -12.81 -6.84
N LYS A 210 -4.72 -13.97 -7.41
CA LYS A 210 -3.77 -14.67 -8.29
C LYS A 210 -3.55 -13.95 -9.61
N SER A 211 -4.60 -13.32 -10.14
CA SER A 211 -4.51 -12.62 -11.43
C SER A 211 -3.73 -11.31 -11.36
N ILE A 212 -3.77 -10.60 -10.20
CA ILE A 212 -3.11 -9.29 -10.06
C ILE A 212 -1.77 -9.35 -9.32
N ARG A 213 -1.47 -10.43 -8.59
CA ARG A 213 -0.29 -10.52 -7.70
C ARG A 213 1.01 -10.11 -8.37
N TRP A 214 1.23 -10.50 -9.62
CA TRP A 214 2.44 -10.20 -10.39
C TRP A 214 2.21 -9.20 -11.53
N ALA A 215 1.03 -8.59 -11.59
CA ALA A 215 0.68 -7.70 -12.69
C ALA A 215 1.55 -6.44 -12.73
N PHE A 216 2.09 -5.99 -11.59
CA PHE A 216 3.03 -4.88 -11.49
C PHE A 216 4.33 -5.09 -12.30
N VAL A 217 4.70 -6.33 -12.61
CA VAL A 217 5.85 -6.62 -13.48
C VAL A 217 5.67 -6.01 -14.87
N GLY A 218 4.44 -5.75 -15.29
CA GLY A 218 4.12 -5.04 -16.51
C GLY A 218 4.60 -3.58 -16.55
N ASP A 219 4.92 -3.00 -15.42
CA ASP A 219 5.39 -1.62 -15.30
C ASP A 219 6.92 -1.51 -15.52
N PHE A 220 7.64 -2.64 -15.47
CA PHE A 220 9.09 -2.64 -15.70
C PHE A 220 9.44 -2.35 -17.15
N ASP A 221 10.45 -1.52 -17.36
CA ASP A 221 11.11 -1.41 -18.66
C ASP A 221 12.11 -2.56 -18.83
N LEU A 222 11.65 -3.65 -19.43
CA LEU A 222 12.49 -4.83 -19.67
C LEU A 222 13.55 -4.61 -20.75
N LYS A 223 13.61 -3.43 -21.37
CA LYS A 223 14.68 -3.04 -22.30
C LYS A 223 15.76 -2.21 -21.62
N ALA A 224 15.46 -1.66 -20.45
CA ALA A 224 16.46 -0.94 -19.68
C ALA A 224 17.54 -1.89 -19.20
N GLU A 225 18.79 -1.56 -19.44
CA GLU A 225 19.90 -2.27 -18.79
C GLU A 225 19.88 -1.92 -17.30
N ARG A 226 20.11 -2.93 -16.47
CA ARG A 226 20.20 -2.74 -15.02
C ARG A 226 21.33 -1.74 -14.71
N PRO A 227 21.09 -0.70 -13.91
CA PRO A 227 22.17 0.18 -13.46
C PRO A 227 23.19 -0.65 -12.65
N PRO A 228 24.49 -0.34 -12.73
CA PRO A 228 25.50 -1.04 -11.97
C PRO A 228 25.22 -0.95 -10.47
N PRO A 229 25.57 -1.99 -9.68
CA PRO A 229 25.36 -1.99 -8.24
C PRO A 229 26.05 -0.77 -7.60
N GLY A 230 25.29 0.08 -6.92
CA GLY A 230 25.78 1.31 -6.25
C GLY A 230 25.47 2.61 -6.97
N GLU A 231 24.99 2.59 -8.20
CA GLU A 231 24.49 3.76 -8.93
C GLU A 231 22.96 3.72 -9.05
N ALA A 232 22.26 3.53 -7.95
CA ALA A 232 20.87 3.95 -7.91
C ALA A 232 20.89 5.47 -7.97
N GLU A 233 20.63 6.06 -9.15
CA GLU A 233 20.41 7.50 -9.29
C GLU A 233 19.42 7.93 -8.21
N GLU A 234 19.80 8.95 -7.45
CA GLU A 234 18.83 9.67 -6.62
C GLU A 234 17.76 10.17 -7.59
N ALA A 235 16.60 9.54 -7.56
CA ALA A 235 15.50 9.94 -8.41
C ALA A 235 15.26 11.43 -8.15
N ASP A 236 15.38 12.26 -9.18
CA ASP A 236 15.17 13.68 -9.10
C ASP A 236 13.68 13.96 -8.91
N TYR A 237 13.29 14.19 -7.67
CA TYR A 237 11.94 14.60 -7.28
C TYR A 237 11.77 16.12 -7.21
N SER A 238 12.68 16.91 -7.84
CA SER A 238 12.60 18.37 -7.86
C SER A 238 11.28 18.91 -8.40
N TRP A 239 10.57 18.11 -9.21
CA TRP A 239 9.22 18.42 -9.70
C TRP A 239 8.14 18.45 -8.59
N LEU A 240 8.34 17.75 -7.46
CA LEU A 240 7.43 17.82 -6.30
C LEU A 240 7.51 19.17 -5.59
N SER A 241 8.62 19.88 -5.71
CA SER A 241 8.78 21.23 -5.14
C SER A 241 8.25 22.35 -6.05
N ALA A 242 7.98 22.04 -7.32
CA ALA A 242 7.45 23.00 -8.30
C ALA A 242 5.90 23.08 -8.31
N ALA A 243 5.22 22.28 -7.51
CA ALA A 243 3.76 22.28 -7.33
C ALA A 243 3.32 23.09 -6.08
N LYS A 244 4.05 24.20 -5.79
CA LYS A 244 3.64 25.19 -4.79
C LYS A 244 2.93 26.34 -5.44
#